data_4f42f51dbab762a557e500e1c45845e4
#
_entry.id   4f42f51dbab762a557e500e1c45845e4
#
_cell.length_a   1.000
_cell.length_b   1.000
_cell.length_c   1.000
_cell.angle_alpha   90.00
_cell.angle_beta   90.00
_cell.angle_gamma   90.00
#
_symmetry.space_group_name_H-M   'P 1'
#
loop_
_entity.id
_entity.type
_entity.pdbx_description
1 polymer ?
#
loop_
_entity_poly.entity_id
_entity_poly.type
_entity_poly.pdbx_seq_one_letter_code
_entity_poly.pdbx_strand_id
1 'polypeptide(L)'
;MESMKVEFCNILKKINALEFGTFRLTGGKITPYYVDLRLIPSFPDAFRKVCDFSVDLIVREIGAENFDRVAGIPTAGITFASFIAYRLGKPFLYIRQRVRRSGRERRVEGVLMPGEKVLLVDDLITTGLTLQKAASIVGSEGGVVSDAFVLLDRMEGGSERLAKDGIRLHSLTTIDEIAKKLYEMDAITEDQMRTILSQIRTK
;
A
#
# COMPACT_ATOMS: atom_id res chain seq x y z
N MET A 1 -17.89 -3.91 -3.36
CA MET A 1 -16.96 -3.00 -2.63
C MET A 1 -17.24 -2.98 -1.14
N GLU A 2 -18.44 -2.65 -0.70
CA GLU A 2 -18.75 -2.57 0.75
C GLU A 2 -18.45 -3.88 1.49
N SER A 3 -18.85 -5.03 0.95
CA SER A 3 -18.54 -6.35 1.51
C SER A 3 -17.03 -6.61 1.68
N MET A 4 -16.19 -6.17 0.74
CA MET A 4 -14.72 -6.32 0.81
C MET A 4 -14.15 -5.48 1.95
N LYS A 5 -14.63 -4.23 2.12
CA LYS A 5 -14.20 -3.34 3.21
C LYS A 5 -14.60 -3.87 4.58
N VAL A 6 -15.82 -4.39 4.71
CA VAL A 6 -16.29 -5.05 5.94
C VAL A 6 -15.40 -6.24 6.28
N GLU A 7 -15.11 -7.11 5.31
CA GLU A 7 -14.26 -8.27 5.53
C GLU A 7 -12.82 -7.87 5.88
N PHE A 8 -12.28 -6.82 5.25
CA PHE A 8 -10.96 -6.30 5.59
C PHE A 8 -10.93 -5.77 7.03
N CYS A 9 -11.95 -5.03 7.48
CA CYS A 9 -12.08 -4.60 8.87
C CYS A 9 -12.19 -5.77 9.86
N ASN A 10 -12.93 -6.84 9.51
CA ASN A 10 -12.99 -8.07 10.29
C ASN A 10 -11.61 -8.72 10.43
N ILE A 11 -10.83 -8.75 9.36
CA ILE A 11 -9.46 -9.26 9.38
C ILE A 11 -8.61 -8.42 10.34
N LEU A 12 -8.62 -7.08 10.20
CA LEU A 12 -7.84 -6.19 11.06
C LEU A 12 -8.18 -6.35 12.53
N LYS A 13 -9.48 -6.44 12.86
CA LYS A 13 -9.97 -6.71 14.22
C LYS A 13 -9.46 -8.05 14.75
N LYS A 14 -9.62 -9.11 13.97
CA LYS A 14 -9.27 -10.48 14.37
C LYS A 14 -7.78 -10.65 14.67
N ILE A 15 -6.91 -10.01 13.88
CA ILE A 15 -5.46 -10.13 14.04
C ILE A 15 -4.86 -9.00 14.89
N ASN A 16 -5.71 -8.14 15.46
CA ASN A 16 -5.30 -6.97 16.26
C ASN A 16 -4.29 -6.06 15.53
N ALA A 17 -4.55 -5.78 14.25
CA ALA A 17 -3.66 -4.98 13.40
C ALA A 17 -3.76 -3.47 13.64
N LEU A 18 -4.75 -3.00 14.41
CA LEU A 18 -4.90 -1.60 14.81
C LEU A 18 -4.67 -1.47 16.32
N GLU A 19 -3.66 -0.70 16.69
CA GLU A 19 -3.28 -0.45 18.07
C GLU A 19 -3.40 1.05 18.40
N PHE A 20 -3.79 1.38 19.64
CA PHE A 20 -3.84 2.76 20.15
C PHE A 20 -2.75 2.97 21.19
N GLY A 21 -2.08 4.12 21.11
CA GLY A 21 -0.95 4.46 21.97
C GLY A 21 -0.11 5.58 21.39
N THR A 22 1.08 5.79 21.91
CA THR A 22 2.01 6.78 21.38
C THR A 22 3.07 6.08 20.54
N PHE A 23 2.99 6.22 19.22
CA PHE A 23 3.90 5.60 18.28
C PHE A 23 4.71 6.65 17.53
N ARG A 24 6.00 6.36 17.31
CA ARG A 24 6.89 7.20 16.49
C ARG A 24 7.07 6.55 15.12
N LEU A 25 6.61 7.23 14.06
CA LEU A 25 6.80 6.80 12.68
C LEU A 25 8.25 7.02 12.22
N THR A 26 8.66 6.34 11.13
CA THR A 26 10.02 6.44 10.55
C THR A 26 10.43 7.87 10.22
N GLY A 27 9.49 8.76 9.90
CA GLY A 27 9.73 10.20 9.67
C GLY A 27 9.79 11.06 10.94
N GLY A 28 9.78 10.46 12.16
CA GLY A 28 9.82 11.17 13.45
C GLY A 28 8.47 11.71 13.93
N LYS A 29 7.41 11.67 13.10
CA LYS A 29 6.05 12.06 13.49
C LYS A 29 5.52 11.12 14.56
N ILE A 30 4.90 11.68 15.62
CA ILE A 30 4.17 10.92 16.63
C ILE A 30 2.73 10.74 16.14
N THR A 31 2.21 9.52 16.28
CA THR A 31 0.82 9.17 15.95
C THR A 31 0.15 8.48 17.15
N PRO A 32 -1.14 8.73 17.41
CA PRO A 32 -1.86 8.12 18.51
C PRO A 32 -2.39 6.72 18.22
N TYR A 33 -2.17 6.21 17.02
CA TYR A 33 -2.53 4.84 16.60
C TYR A 33 -1.51 4.29 15.62
N TYR A 34 -1.45 2.97 15.53
CA TYR A 34 -0.60 2.25 14.60
C TYR A 34 -1.40 1.17 13.86
N VAL A 35 -1.18 1.04 12.56
CA VAL A 35 -1.77 -0.03 11.75
C VAL A 35 -0.63 -0.91 11.25
N ASP A 36 -0.62 -2.20 11.63
CA ASP A 36 0.40 -3.16 11.23
C ASP A 36 -0.16 -4.20 10.25
N LEU A 37 -0.11 -3.88 8.97
CA LEU A 37 -0.55 -4.79 7.91
C LEU A 37 0.44 -5.94 7.65
N ARG A 38 1.66 -5.86 8.22
CA ARG A 38 2.70 -6.91 8.13
C ARG A 38 2.30 -8.19 8.88
N LEU A 39 1.30 -8.10 9.76
CA LEU A 39 0.74 -9.25 10.44
C LEU A 39 -0.10 -10.14 9.51
N ILE A 40 -0.72 -9.56 8.47
CA ILE A 40 -1.66 -10.28 7.58
C ILE A 40 -1.04 -11.54 6.96
N PRO A 41 0.20 -11.54 6.42
CA PRO A 41 0.81 -12.74 5.85
C PRO A 41 1.01 -13.92 6.82
N SER A 42 0.99 -13.66 8.13
CA SER A 42 1.05 -14.73 9.15
C SER A 42 -0.27 -15.52 9.27
N PHE A 43 -1.34 -15.06 8.63
CA PHE A 43 -2.66 -15.67 8.60
C PHE A 43 -3.05 -16.01 7.16
N PRO A 44 -2.77 -17.25 6.66
CA PRO A 44 -2.88 -17.59 5.24
C PRO A 44 -4.23 -17.28 4.60
N ASP A 45 -5.35 -17.52 5.31
CA ASP A 45 -6.69 -17.21 4.79
C ASP A 45 -6.95 -15.72 4.69
N ALA A 46 -6.51 -14.92 5.67
CA ALA A 46 -6.59 -13.47 5.63
C ALA A 46 -5.73 -12.90 4.51
N PHE A 47 -4.50 -13.38 4.37
CA PHE A 47 -3.57 -12.96 3.32
C PHE A 47 -4.15 -13.24 1.94
N ARG A 48 -4.64 -14.46 1.69
CA ARG A 48 -5.29 -14.83 0.43
C ARG A 48 -6.43 -13.89 0.09
N LYS A 49 -7.38 -13.69 1.04
CA LYS A 49 -8.55 -12.81 0.84
C LYS A 49 -8.14 -11.38 0.50
N VAL A 50 -7.20 -10.79 1.27
CA VAL A 50 -6.73 -9.42 1.03
C VAL A 50 -6.08 -9.29 -0.33
N CYS A 51 -5.28 -10.27 -0.74
CA CYS A 51 -4.67 -10.29 -2.07
C CYS A 51 -5.70 -10.47 -3.19
N ASP A 52 -6.71 -11.33 -3.00
CA ASP A 52 -7.80 -11.50 -3.98
C ASP A 52 -8.60 -10.20 -4.13
N PHE A 53 -8.96 -9.52 -3.05
CA PHE A 53 -9.60 -8.21 -3.09
C PHE A 53 -8.75 -7.17 -3.83
N SER A 54 -7.44 -7.19 -3.59
CA SER A 54 -6.49 -6.29 -4.28
C SER A 54 -6.45 -6.55 -5.78
N VAL A 55 -6.39 -7.82 -6.18
CA VAL A 55 -6.42 -8.22 -7.60
C VAL A 55 -7.72 -7.77 -8.27
N ASP A 56 -8.87 -8.03 -7.66
CA ASP A 56 -10.17 -7.63 -8.19
C ASP A 56 -10.25 -6.11 -8.39
N LEU A 57 -9.73 -5.34 -7.43
CA LEU A 57 -9.73 -3.89 -7.50
C LEU A 57 -8.78 -3.37 -8.58
N ILE A 58 -7.57 -3.91 -8.67
CA ILE A 58 -6.57 -3.56 -9.69
C ILE A 58 -7.13 -3.83 -11.09
N VAL A 59 -7.74 -5.00 -11.30
CA VAL A 59 -8.35 -5.33 -12.62
C VAL A 59 -9.47 -4.37 -12.96
N ARG A 60 -10.32 -4.02 -12.00
CA ARG A 60 -11.46 -3.15 -12.24
C ARG A 60 -11.09 -1.68 -12.44
N GLU A 61 -10.15 -1.14 -11.67
CA GLU A 61 -9.86 0.30 -11.65
C GLU A 61 -8.68 0.71 -12.52
N ILE A 62 -7.71 -0.19 -12.67
CA ILE A 62 -6.50 0.07 -13.44
C ILE A 62 -6.56 -0.66 -14.79
N GLY A 63 -7.04 -1.92 -14.80
CA GLY A 63 -6.95 -2.82 -15.94
C GLY A 63 -5.59 -3.51 -16.01
N ALA A 64 -5.57 -4.85 -16.04
CA ALA A 64 -4.32 -5.60 -16.06
C ALA A 64 -3.49 -5.37 -17.34
N GLU A 65 -4.12 -4.91 -18.42
CA GLU A 65 -3.49 -4.55 -19.69
C GLU A 65 -2.73 -3.20 -19.66
N ASN A 66 -2.96 -2.37 -18.65
CA ASN A 66 -2.40 -1.02 -18.55
C ASN A 66 -1.03 -0.95 -17.88
N PHE A 67 -0.51 -2.09 -17.43
CA PHE A 67 0.86 -2.21 -16.89
C PHE A 67 1.50 -3.54 -17.31
N ASP A 68 2.82 -3.52 -17.40
CA ASP A 68 3.61 -4.67 -17.83
C ASP A 68 4.18 -5.46 -16.65
N ARG A 69 4.46 -4.77 -15.53
CA ARG A 69 5.11 -5.33 -14.36
C ARG A 69 4.47 -4.84 -13.05
N VAL A 70 4.62 -5.63 -12.00
CA VAL A 70 4.26 -5.25 -10.63
C VAL A 70 5.53 -5.11 -9.82
N ALA A 71 5.70 -3.99 -9.11
CA ALA A 71 6.86 -3.74 -8.27
C ALA A 71 6.47 -3.54 -6.80
N GLY A 72 7.04 -4.37 -5.92
CA GLY A 72 6.83 -4.28 -4.47
C GLY A 72 7.77 -3.29 -3.80
N ILE A 73 7.23 -2.56 -2.84
CA ILE A 73 7.99 -1.63 -2.01
C ILE A 73 8.46 -2.35 -0.73
N PRO A 74 9.77 -2.34 -0.42
CA PRO A 74 10.25 -2.92 0.84
C PRO A 74 9.72 -2.18 2.08
N THR A 75 9.28 -2.89 3.13
CA THR A 75 9.42 -4.33 3.29
C THR A 75 8.09 -5.05 3.01
N ALA A 76 6.98 -4.56 3.54
CA ALA A 76 5.70 -5.24 3.51
C ALA A 76 5.10 -5.33 2.10
N GLY A 77 5.24 -4.27 1.30
CA GLY A 77 4.73 -4.23 -0.07
C GLY A 77 5.26 -5.35 -0.96
N ILE A 78 6.49 -5.87 -0.72
CA ILE A 78 7.04 -7.01 -1.47
C ILE A 78 6.13 -8.23 -1.36
N THR A 79 5.65 -8.54 -0.15
CA THR A 79 4.85 -9.74 0.09
C THR A 79 3.53 -9.70 -0.67
N PHE A 80 2.82 -8.58 -0.59
CA PHE A 80 1.55 -8.39 -1.30
C PHE A 80 1.76 -8.32 -2.82
N ALA A 81 2.74 -7.53 -3.26
CA ALA A 81 3.06 -7.37 -4.68
C ALA A 81 3.42 -8.68 -5.37
N SER A 82 4.20 -9.55 -4.71
CA SER A 82 4.60 -10.84 -5.28
C SER A 82 3.38 -11.75 -5.52
N PHE A 83 2.45 -11.80 -4.56
CA PHE A 83 1.23 -12.59 -4.72
C PHE A 83 0.30 -11.98 -5.78
N ILE A 84 0.11 -10.66 -5.79
CA ILE A 84 -0.68 -9.96 -6.79
C ILE A 84 -0.11 -10.19 -8.20
N ALA A 85 1.20 -10.06 -8.38
CA ALA A 85 1.88 -10.33 -9.63
C ALA A 85 1.63 -11.77 -10.13
N TYR A 86 1.79 -12.74 -9.22
CA TYR A 86 1.51 -14.16 -9.52
C TYR A 86 0.06 -14.38 -9.97
N ARG A 87 -0.92 -13.82 -9.26
CA ARG A 87 -2.35 -13.95 -9.58
C ARG A 87 -2.72 -13.29 -10.90
N LEU A 88 -2.07 -12.19 -11.26
CA LEU A 88 -2.27 -11.47 -12.53
C LEU A 88 -1.45 -12.03 -13.68
N GLY A 89 -0.57 -13.01 -13.45
CA GLY A 89 0.36 -13.52 -14.46
C GLY A 89 1.37 -12.46 -14.94
N LYS A 90 1.71 -11.49 -14.09
CA LYS A 90 2.63 -10.39 -14.39
C LYS A 90 4.02 -10.65 -13.83
N PRO A 91 5.10 -10.26 -14.53
CA PRO A 91 6.44 -10.27 -13.97
C PRO A 91 6.52 -9.39 -12.72
N PHE A 92 7.27 -9.88 -11.71
CA PHE A 92 7.47 -9.21 -10.43
C PHE A 92 8.83 -8.55 -10.34
N LEU A 93 8.86 -7.34 -9.76
CA LEU A 93 10.04 -6.58 -9.41
C LEU A 93 9.97 -6.18 -7.93
N TYR A 94 11.10 -5.75 -7.34
CA TYR A 94 11.06 -4.97 -6.10
C TYR A 94 12.13 -3.88 -6.09
N ILE A 95 11.83 -2.79 -5.37
CA ILE A 95 12.65 -1.58 -5.37
C ILE A 95 13.50 -1.55 -4.11
N ARG A 96 14.83 -1.46 -4.23
CA ARG A 96 15.74 -1.28 -3.10
C ARG A 96 15.78 0.18 -2.65
N GLN A 97 15.60 0.41 -1.37
CA GLN A 97 15.74 1.75 -0.80
C GLN A 97 17.22 2.20 -0.73
N ARG A 98 18.15 1.25 -0.64
CA ARG A 98 19.60 1.52 -0.56
C ARG A 98 20.36 0.82 -1.69
N VAL A 99 21.35 1.51 -2.25
CA VAL A 99 22.28 0.93 -3.22
C VAL A 99 23.16 -0.12 -2.53
N ARG A 100 23.40 -1.26 -3.19
CA ARG A 100 24.40 -2.24 -2.73
C ARG A 100 25.80 -1.65 -2.87
N ARG A 101 26.64 -1.78 -1.84
CA ARG A 101 28.06 -1.38 -1.89
C ARG A 101 28.95 -2.36 -2.68
N SER A 102 28.39 -3.47 -3.14
CA SER A 102 29.12 -4.51 -3.90
C SER A 102 28.21 -5.10 -4.98
N GLY A 103 28.74 -5.31 -6.18
CA GLY A 103 28.02 -5.87 -7.33
C GLY A 103 27.41 -4.80 -8.24
N ARG A 104 26.32 -5.13 -8.94
CA ARG A 104 25.61 -4.16 -9.79
C ARG A 104 24.87 -3.12 -8.92
N GLU A 105 25.10 -1.85 -9.17
CA GLU A 105 24.46 -0.71 -8.48
C GLU A 105 22.99 -0.50 -8.85
N ARG A 106 22.28 -1.57 -9.26
CA ARG A 106 20.86 -1.50 -9.60
C ARG A 106 20.00 -1.39 -8.35
N ARG A 107 18.99 -0.53 -8.44
CA ARG A 107 17.98 -0.34 -7.38
C ARG A 107 16.67 -1.07 -7.69
N VAL A 108 16.46 -1.50 -8.92
CA VAL A 108 15.36 -2.37 -9.33
C VAL A 108 15.89 -3.80 -9.41
N GLU A 109 15.32 -4.68 -8.60
CA GLU A 109 15.62 -6.11 -8.64
C GLU A 109 14.57 -6.85 -9.48
N GLY A 110 15.06 -7.63 -10.43
CA GLY A 110 14.31 -8.26 -11.48
C GLY A 110 14.72 -7.73 -12.87
N VAL A 111 13.90 -7.95 -13.88
CA VAL A 111 14.15 -7.48 -15.24
C VAL A 111 13.14 -6.38 -15.59
N LEU A 112 13.62 -5.19 -15.86
CA LEU A 112 12.85 -4.05 -16.35
C LEU A 112 13.39 -3.65 -17.71
N MET A 113 12.50 -3.59 -18.72
CA MET A 113 12.85 -3.13 -20.06
C MET A 113 12.50 -1.64 -20.22
N PRO A 114 13.26 -0.89 -21.02
CA PRO A 114 12.94 0.52 -21.27
C PRO A 114 11.52 0.69 -21.81
N GLY A 115 10.78 1.65 -21.25
CA GLY A 115 9.41 1.98 -21.63
C GLY A 115 8.32 1.11 -20.97
N GLU A 116 8.68 0.04 -20.26
CA GLU A 116 7.69 -0.78 -19.57
C GLU A 116 6.97 -0.01 -18.46
N LYS A 117 5.66 -0.22 -18.40
CA LYS A 117 4.79 0.36 -17.36
C LYS A 117 4.80 -0.49 -16.11
N VAL A 118 5.05 0.13 -14.97
CA VAL A 118 5.20 -0.54 -13.68
C VAL A 118 4.11 -0.07 -12.71
N LEU A 119 3.30 -1.00 -12.22
CA LEU A 119 2.40 -0.77 -11.09
C LEU A 119 3.19 -0.91 -9.80
N LEU A 120 3.28 0.17 -9.01
CA LEU A 120 3.86 0.12 -7.66
C LEU A 120 2.84 -0.41 -6.67
N VAL A 121 3.26 -1.31 -5.78
CA VAL A 121 2.41 -1.88 -4.73
C VAL A 121 3.09 -1.77 -3.36
N ASP A 122 2.36 -1.21 -2.39
CA ASP A 122 2.78 -1.17 -0.98
C ASP A 122 1.63 -1.60 -0.04
N ASP A 123 1.91 -1.79 1.22
CA ASP A 123 0.89 -2.10 2.23
C ASP A 123 0.06 -0.87 2.59
N LEU A 124 0.69 0.26 2.86
CA LEU A 124 0.00 1.51 3.18
C LEU A 124 0.76 2.75 2.68
N ILE A 125 0.02 3.84 2.55
CA ILE A 125 0.59 5.15 2.26
C ILE A 125 0.26 6.15 3.37
N THR A 126 1.25 6.97 3.71
CA THR A 126 1.10 8.16 4.56
C THR A 126 1.34 9.42 3.71
N THR A 127 2.55 9.94 3.74
CA THR A 127 2.94 11.14 2.98
C THR A 127 3.32 10.87 1.52
N GLY A 128 3.39 9.61 1.09
CA GLY A 128 3.74 9.23 -0.28
C GLY A 128 5.22 9.31 -0.67
N LEU A 129 6.12 9.72 0.25
CA LEU A 129 7.56 9.88 -0.04
C LEU A 129 8.21 8.58 -0.51
N THR A 130 7.84 7.44 0.05
CA THR A 130 8.41 6.14 -0.30
C THR A 130 8.04 5.73 -1.71
N LEU A 131 6.75 5.82 -2.07
CA LEU A 131 6.25 5.53 -3.40
C LEU A 131 6.78 6.51 -4.44
N GLN A 132 6.85 7.81 -4.12
CA GLN A 132 7.44 8.83 -4.97
C GLN A 132 8.91 8.53 -5.30
N LYS A 133 9.71 8.18 -4.30
CA LYS A 133 11.11 7.77 -4.50
C LYS A 133 11.21 6.48 -5.33
N ALA A 134 10.32 5.52 -5.11
CA ALA A 134 10.29 4.29 -5.89
C ALA A 134 9.98 4.57 -7.37
N ALA A 135 9.01 5.42 -7.66
CA ALA A 135 8.69 5.84 -9.02
C ALA A 135 9.89 6.53 -9.70
N SER A 136 10.58 7.42 -8.99
CA SER A 136 11.81 8.06 -9.50
C SER A 136 12.91 7.03 -9.82
N ILE A 137 13.05 5.98 -9.00
CA ILE A 137 14.01 4.90 -9.25
C ILE A 137 13.64 4.11 -10.50
N VAL A 138 12.36 3.72 -10.64
CA VAL A 138 11.86 3.03 -11.84
C VAL A 138 12.11 3.87 -13.09
N GLY A 139 11.81 5.18 -13.02
CA GLY A 139 12.08 6.12 -14.12
C GLY A 139 13.55 6.22 -14.47
N SER A 140 14.46 6.26 -13.49
CA SER A 140 15.91 6.31 -13.73
C SER A 140 16.47 5.02 -14.38
N GLU A 141 15.76 3.91 -14.27
CA GLU A 141 16.10 2.64 -14.92
C GLU A 141 15.27 2.39 -16.21
N GLY A 142 14.60 3.43 -16.73
CA GLY A 142 13.90 3.45 -18.01
C GLY A 142 12.45 2.99 -17.99
N GLY A 143 11.86 2.67 -16.83
CA GLY A 143 10.46 2.31 -16.71
C GLY A 143 9.54 3.52 -16.53
N VAL A 144 8.24 3.31 -16.60
CA VAL A 144 7.19 4.33 -16.45
C VAL A 144 6.25 3.93 -15.33
N VAL A 145 5.95 4.85 -14.41
CA VAL A 145 4.98 4.65 -13.33
C VAL A 145 3.83 5.64 -13.50
N SER A 146 2.64 5.13 -13.75
CA SER A 146 1.40 5.92 -13.86
C SER A 146 0.43 5.62 -12.72
N ASP A 147 0.58 4.47 -12.07
CA ASP A 147 -0.35 3.99 -11.06
C ASP A 147 0.40 3.36 -9.88
N ALA A 148 -0.12 3.58 -8.69
CA ALA A 148 0.30 2.93 -7.45
C ALA A 148 -0.92 2.35 -6.73
N PHE A 149 -0.77 1.19 -6.14
CA PHE A 149 -1.80 0.51 -5.35
C PHE A 149 -1.32 0.26 -3.93
N VAL A 150 -2.19 0.54 -2.96
CA VAL A 150 -1.95 0.24 -1.54
C VAL A 150 -3.17 -0.44 -0.91
N LEU A 151 -2.98 -1.18 0.17
CA LEU A 151 -4.12 -1.72 0.93
C LEU A 151 -4.82 -0.61 1.71
N LEU A 152 -4.05 0.36 2.23
CA LEU A 152 -4.58 1.43 3.08
C LEU A 152 -4.00 2.79 2.72
N ASP A 153 -4.89 3.73 2.37
CA ASP A 153 -4.53 5.16 2.36
C ASP A 153 -4.84 5.78 3.73
N ARG A 154 -3.81 6.30 4.40
CA ARG A 154 -3.96 7.01 5.68
C ARG A 154 -4.41 8.46 5.53
N MET A 155 -4.62 8.93 4.30
CA MET A 155 -5.08 10.29 3.98
C MET A 155 -4.21 11.40 4.60
N GLU A 156 -2.90 11.19 4.63
CA GLU A 156 -1.91 12.14 5.18
C GLU A 156 -1.17 12.93 4.09
N GLY A 157 -1.80 13.10 2.91
CA GLY A 157 -1.27 13.87 1.77
C GLY A 157 -0.46 13.05 0.77
N GLY A 158 -0.53 11.71 0.84
CA GLY A 158 0.19 10.82 -0.07
C GLY A 158 -0.36 10.85 -1.49
N SER A 159 -1.68 10.84 -1.63
CA SER A 159 -2.36 10.89 -2.93
C SER A 159 -2.03 12.19 -3.68
N GLU A 160 -2.11 13.33 -2.99
CA GLU A 160 -1.81 14.64 -3.56
C GLU A 160 -0.33 14.76 -3.97
N ARG A 161 0.57 14.12 -3.22
CA ARG A 161 1.99 14.08 -3.57
C ARG A 161 2.23 13.31 -4.85
N LEU A 162 1.67 12.10 -4.97
CA LEU A 162 1.83 11.25 -6.14
C LEU A 162 1.19 11.90 -7.38
N ALA A 163 0.03 12.55 -7.22
CA ALA A 163 -0.65 13.24 -8.31
C ALA A 163 0.18 14.37 -8.95
N LYS A 164 1.08 15.03 -8.18
CA LYS A 164 2.00 16.04 -8.72
C LYS A 164 3.00 15.47 -9.72
N ASP A 165 3.32 14.18 -9.58
CA ASP A 165 4.22 13.46 -10.48
C ASP A 165 3.43 12.66 -11.54
N GLY A 166 2.10 12.89 -11.67
CA GLY A 166 1.24 12.20 -12.63
C GLY A 166 0.90 10.77 -12.26
N ILE A 167 1.10 10.37 -10.99
CA ILE A 167 0.84 9.01 -10.51
C ILE A 167 -0.50 8.96 -9.82
N ARG A 168 -1.40 8.08 -10.28
CA ARG A 168 -2.70 7.84 -9.65
C ARG A 168 -2.54 6.84 -8.51
N LEU A 169 -3.06 7.20 -7.34
CA LEU A 169 -3.12 6.29 -6.20
C LEU A 169 -4.47 5.56 -6.20
N HIS A 170 -4.40 4.24 -6.09
CA HIS A 170 -5.53 3.35 -5.84
C HIS A 170 -5.36 2.70 -4.47
N SER A 171 -6.44 2.53 -3.72
CA SER A 171 -6.37 1.88 -2.41
C SER A 171 -7.55 0.95 -2.18
N LEU A 172 -7.31 -0.16 -1.47
CA LEU A 172 -8.38 -1.07 -1.07
C LEU A 172 -9.38 -0.35 -0.16
N THR A 173 -8.88 0.51 0.72
CA THR A 173 -9.68 1.34 1.62
C THR A 173 -8.88 2.54 2.14
N THR A 174 -9.58 3.48 2.77
CA THR A 174 -9.00 4.64 3.45
C THR A 174 -9.13 4.51 4.96
N ILE A 175 -8.32 5.26 5.72
CA ILE A 175 -8.32 5.15 7.19
C ILE A 175 -9.63 5.65 7.81
N ASP A 176 -10.29 6.62 7.21
CA ASP A 176 -11.59 7.11 7.69
C ASP A 176 -12.70 6.07 7.51
N GLU A 177 -12.69 5.33 6.39
CA GLU A 177 -13.61 4.22 6.13
C GLU A 177 -13.40 3.09 7.17
N ILE A 178 -12.12 2.73 7.43
CA ILE A 178 -11.78 1.75 8.47
C ILE A 178 -12.27 2.21 9.85
N ALA A 179 -11.99 3.46 10.23
CA ALA A 179 -12.35 3.98 11.53
C ALA A 179 -13.86 3.96 11.76
N LYS A 180 -14.64 4.42 10.77
CA LYS A 180 -16.10 4.39 10.84
C LYS A 180 -16.63 2.97 10.93
N LYS A 181 -16.11 2.06 10.08
CA LYS A 181 -16.57 0.67 10.05
C LYS A 181 -16.23 -0.09 11.35
N LEU A 182 -15.02 0.10 11.89
CA LEU A 182 -14.65 -0.52 13.17
C LEU A 182 -15.47 0.01 14.35
N TYR A 183 -15.87 1.30 14.31
CA TYR A 183 -16.79 1.86 15.29
C TYR A 183 -18.20 1.24 15.17
N GLU A 184 -18.76 1.14 13.96
CA GLU A 184 -20.04 0.46 13.69
C GLU A 184 -20.06 -1.01 14.14
N MET A 185 -18.88 -1.64 14.20
CA MET A 185 -18.69 -3.04 14.62
C MET A 185 -18.35 -3.17 16.11
N ASP A 186 -18.48 -2.12 16.92
CA ASP A 186 -18.08 -2.06 18.32
C ASP A 186 -16.64 -2.55 18.58
N ALA A 187 -15.74 -2.34 17.60
CA ALA A 187 -14.34 -2.75 17.67
C ALA A 187 -13.43 -1.65 18.22
N ILE A 188 -13.86 -0.41 18.12
CA ILE A 188 -13.19 0.76 18.69
C ILE A 188 -14.23 1.71 19.31
N THR A 189 -13.78 2.55 20.26
CA THR A 189 -14.65 3.57 20.88
C THR A 189 -14.81 4.79 19.98
N GLU A 190 -15.80 5.64 20.28
CA GLU A 190 -15.99 6.92 19.57
C GLU A 190 -14.75 7.83 19.71
N ASP A 191 -14.13 7.89 20.88
CA ASP A 191 -12.91 8.68 21.11
C ASP A 191 -11.73 8.16 20.26
N GLN A 192 -11.60 6.84 20.12
CA GLN A 192 -10.61 6.23 19.27
C GLN A 192 -10.86 6.54 17.79
N MET A 193 -12.11 6.47 17.33
CA MET A 193 -12.49 6.88 15.97
C MET A 193 -12.16 8.36 15.75
N ARG A 194 -12.57 9.26 16.65
CA ARG A 194 -12.27 10.70 16.54
C ARG A 194 -10.76 10.95 16.53
N THR A 195 -9.99 10.20 17.30
CA THR A 195 -8.53 10.27 17.35
C THR A 195 -7.92 9.94 15.99
N ILE A 196 -8.39 8.89 15.32
CA ILE A 196 -7.95 8.55 13.96
C ILE A 196 -8.30 9.68 12.99
N LEU A 197 -9.56 10.13 12.99
CA LEU A 197 -10.05 11.15 12.06
C LEU A 197 -9.31 12.49 12.21
N SER A 198 -8.84 12.83 13.40
CA SER A 198 -8.07 14.05 13.65
C SER A 198 -6.69 14.08 12.98
N GLN A 199 -6.17 12.92 12.56
CA GLN A 199 -4.87 12.82 11.88
C GLN A 199 -4.97 12.97 10.35
N ILE A 200 -6.18 12.94 9.80
CA ILE A 200 -6.43 13.10 8.37
C ILE A 200 -6.17 14.55 7.98
N ARG A 201 -5.41 14.77 6.92
CA ARG A 201 -5.30 16.10 6.33
C ARG A 201 -6.59 16.39 5.57
N THR A 202 -7.39 17.29 6.10
CA THR A 202 -8.48 17.93 5.35
C THR A 202 -7.88 18.69 4.17
N LYS A 203 -8.47 18.48 2.98
CA LYS A 203 -8.14 19.20 1.75
C LYS A 203 -8.36 20.69 1.91
#